data_1acc651d16cdaeae4a0dd13316a4b217
#
_entry.id   1acc651d16cdaeae4a0dd13316a4b217
#
_cell.length_a   1.000
_cell.length_b   1.000
_cell.length_c   1.000
_cell.angle_alpha   90.00
_cell.angle_beta   90.00
_cell.angle_gamma   90.00
#
_symmetry.space_group_name_H-M   'P 1'
#
loop_
_entity.id
_entity.type
_entity.pdbx_description
1 polymer ?
#
loop_
_entity_poly.entity_id
_entity_poly.type
_entity_poly.pdbx_seq_one_letter_code
_entity_poly.pdbx_strand_id
1 'polypeptide(L)'
;MFICLSPGGQSLTAGETATEKLLVGTVNGIFSFVKQGGKWNRQETMLPDQHISAIIFEPSGRTLFAGSYNGAIFASGDSGANWEQRDRGIGGKEIYSLASQSVGGRPRVYAGTQPAHLFYSDDLGTSWTELPGLRQVPGVEKWTFPGPPHHAHAKSITFHPKDPNIIHVAVEVGGFLKSTDGGKTWTTNESINPDAHRVLIPTNDPSKLYGTAPTTNCGPETPAGFCVSADGGASWKSMTPRDFRIGYVDPFFVHPKDPNLLFVAGAKTGPGTWRNLHTADARVARSRDGGKSWDILSGGLPEHIRANIEGMAMDVWNGGYAIFAGTTDGDIFYSDDEGEHWQTIIRGIGPVSKSHHHHNLALEGQEAQH
;
A
#
# COMPACT_ATOMS: atom_id res chain seq x y z
N MET A 1 13.83 -12.73 8.14
CA MET A 1 13.07 -11.62 7.54
C MET A 1 11.59 -11.84 7.83
N PHE A 2 10.74 -10.82 7.82
CA PHE A 2 9.29 -10.95 7.95
C PHE A 2 8.61 -10.52 6.64
N ILE A 3 7.49 -11.14 6.33
CA ILE A 3 6.53 -10.57 5.40
C ILE A 3 5.82 -9.44 6.16
N CYS A 4 5.79 -8.24 5.59
CA CYS A 4 5.10 -7.10 6.17
C CYS A 4 3.80 -6.87 5.38
N LEU A 5 2.66 -7.13 6.03
CA LEU A 5 1.34 -6.87 5.45
C LEU A 5 0.77 -5.61 6.08
N SER A 6 0.72 -4.54 5.33
CA SER A 6 0.12 -3.28 5.75
C SER A 6 -0.33 -2.46 4.54
N PRO A 7 -1.31 -1.54 4.70
CA PRO A 7 -1.83 -0.79 3.58
C PRO A 7 -0.83 0.15 2.89
N GLY A 8 0.02 0.84 3.65
CA GLY A 8 0.92 1.91 3.15
C GLY A 8 2.41 1.56 3.21
N GLY A 9 2.75 0.29 3.46
CA GLY A 9 4.13 -0.14 3.66
C GLY A 9 4.71 -1.00 2.54
N GLN A 10 5.64 -1.85 2.92
CA GLN A 10 6.32 -2.77 2.01
C GLN A 10 5.36 -3.87 1.54
N SER A 11 5.32 -4.07 0.23
CA SER A 11 4.43 -5.07 -0.40
C SER A 11 5.16 -6.30 -0.94
N LEU A 12 6.50 -6.27 -0.98
CA LEU A 12 7.32 -7.34 -1.56
C LEU A 12 8.44 -7.75 -0.61
N THR A 13 8.55 -9.07 -0.37
CA THR A 13 9.67 -9.73 0.28
C THR A 13 10.29 -10.73 -0.69
N ALA A 14 11.62 -10.80 -0.77
CA ALA A 14 12.30 -11.75 -1.63
C ALA A 14 13.45 -12.43 -0.88
N GLY A 15 13.61 -13.74 -1.06
CA GLY A 15 14.61 -14.55 -0.41
C GLY A 15 14.96 -15.83 -1.19
N GLU A 16 15.80 -16.69 -0.60
CA GLU A 16 16.12 -18.00 -1.16
C GLU A 16 15.03 -19.04 -0.84
N THR A 17 14.42 -18.92 0.33
CA THR A 17 13.34 -19.78 0.83
C THR A 17 12.12 -18.97 1.21
N ALA A 18 10.96 -19.62 1.27
CA ALA A 18 9.72 -19.02 1.76
C ALA A 18 9.91 -18.48 3.20
N THR A 19 9.35 -17.31 3.45
CA THR A 19 9.38 -16.68 4.77
C THR A 19 8.26 -17.24 5.64
N GLU A 20 8.60 -17.68 6.85
CA GLU A 20 7.66 -18.28 7.81
C GLU A 20 7.20 -17.29 8.90
N LYS A 21 7.49 -16.01 8.74
CA LYS A 21 7.15 -14.96 9.70
C LYS A 21 6.37 -13.85 9.02
N LEU A 22 5.21 -13.50 9.60
CA LEU A 22 4.30 -12.47 9.08
C LEU A 22 4.04 -11.42 10.16
N LEU A 23 4.17 -10.15 9.79
CA LEU A 23 3.70 -9.00 10.55
C LEU A 23 2.49 -8.38 9.84
N VAL A 24 1.42 -8.16 10.57
CA VAL A 24 0.20 -7.54 10.06
C VAL A 24 -0.06 -6.24 10.80
N GLY A 25 -0.01 -5.12 10.09
CA GLY A 25 -0.43 -3.81 10.60
C GLY A 25 -1.94 -3.66 10.54
N THR A 26 -2.53 -3.32 11.67
CA THR A 26 -3.98 -3.13 11.81
C THR A 26 -4.28 -1.84 12.56
N VAL A 27 -5.56 -1.49 12.67
CA VAL A 27 -6.00 -0.37 13.53
C VAL A 27 -5.74 -0.62 15.03
N ASN A 28 -5.43 -1.85 15.42
CA ASN A 28 -5.21 -2.28 16.81
C ASN A 28 -3.75 -2.73 17.04
N GLY A 29 -2.80 -2.16 16.31
CA GLY A 29 -1.38 -2.49 16.44
C GLY A 29 -0.85 -3.44 15.39
N ILE A 30 0.31 -4.03 15.69
CA ILE A 30 0.98 -5.02 14.84
C ILE A 30 0.79 -6.41 15.44
N PHE A 31 0.27 -7.34 14.65
CA PHE A 31 0.17 -8.74 15.01
C PHE A 31 1.27 -9.55 14.32
N SER A 32 1.98 -10.37 15.10
CA SER A 32 2.99 -11.27 14.56
C SER A 32 2.50 -12.72 14.51
N PHE A 33 2.90 -13.41 13.45
CA PHE A 33 2.57 -14.82 13.22
C PHE A 33 3.80 -15.59 12.77
N VAL A 34 3.86 -16.88 13.12
CA VAL A 34 4.86 -17.82 12.64
C VAL A 34 4.17 -19.03 12.01
N LYS A 35 4.64 -19.46 10.83
CA LYS A 35 4.16 -20.65 10.14
C LYS A 35 4.86 -21.88 10.73
N GLN A 36 4.10 -22.81 11.32
CA GLN A 36 4.57 -24.06 11.87
C GLN A 36 3.61 -25.19 11.51
N GLY A 37 4.13 -26.28 10.97
CA GLY A 37 3.29 -27.41 10.55
C GLY A 37 2.23 -27.01 9.50
N GLY A 38 2.54 -26.06 8.63
CA GLY A 38 1.62 -25.55 7.61
C GLY A 38 0.57 -24.55 8.12
N LYS A 39 0.54 -24.22 9.42
CA LYS A 39 -0.42 -23.28 10.02
C LYS A 39 0.26 -22.01 10.51
N TRP A 40 -0.41 -20.88 10.34
CA TRP A 40 -0.01 -19.59 10.88
C TRP A 40 -0.49 -19.44 12.33
N ASN A 41 0.44 -19.34 13.26
CA ASN A 41 0.15 -19.26 14.70
C ASN A 41 0.50 -17.86 15.20
N ARG A 42 -0.48 -17.20 15.83
CA ARG A 42 -0.29 -15.88 16.46
C ARG A 42 0.75 -15.99 17.57
N GLN A 43 1.65 -15.01 17.63
CA GLN A 43 2.66 -14.87 18.66
C GLN A 43 2.34 -13.68 19.56
N GLU A 44 2.70 -12.49 19.13
CA GLU A 44 2.66 -11.27 19.92
C GLU A 44 1.79 -10.20 19.27
N THR A 45 1.33 -9.25 20.09
CA THR A 45 0.77 -7.98 19.64
C THR A 45 1.73 -6.87 20.08
N MET A 46 2.19 -6.09 19.15
CA MET A 46 3.08 -4.95 19.36
C MET A 46 2.34 -3.66 19.07
N LEU A 47 2.67 -2.58 19.78
CA LEU A 47 2.06 -1.26 19.62
C LEU A 47 0.51 -1.32 19.65
N PRO A 48 -0.12 -1.94 20.67
CA PRO A 48 -1.56 -2.28 20.66
C PRO A 48 -2.49 -1.06 20.57
N ASP A 49 -2.03 0.12 21.01
CA ASP A 49 -2.82 1.36 21.01
C ASP A 49 -2.58 2.21 19.75
N GLN A 50 -1.94 1.63 18.71
CA GLN A 50 -1.58 2.34 17.51
C GLN A 50 -2.33 1.81 16.29
N HIS A 51 -2.92 2.72 15.52
CA HIS A 51 -3.45 2.41 14.19
C HIS A 51 -2.29 2.35 13.18
N ILE A 52 -1.79 1.17 12.89
CA ILE A 52 -0.64 0.95 12.01
C ILE A 52 -1.04 0.96 10.55
N SER A 53 -0.69 2.03 9.86
CA SER A 53 -0.93 2.22 8.43
C SER A 53 0.15 1.63 7.52
N ALA A 54 1.40 1.57 8.00
CA ALA A 54 2.54 1.13 7.20
C ALA A 54 3.60 0.39 8.04
N ILE A 55 4.16 -0.71 7.49
CA ILE A 55 5.31 -1.42 8.06
C ILE A 55 6.32 -1.64 6.94
N ILE A 56 7.60 -1.31 7.19
CA ILE A 56 8.70 -1.55 6.25
C ILE A 56 9.97 -1.99 6.96
N PHE A 57 10.86 -2.69 6.24
CA PHE A 57 12.28 -2.73 6.54
C PHE A 57 13.02 -1.61 5.78
N GLU A 58 14.03 -1.02 6.39
CA GLU A 58 14.98 -0.22 5.63
C GLU A 58 15.88 -1.12 4.75
N PRO A 59 16.60 -0.59 3.74
CA PRO A 59 17.28 -1.39 2.72
C PRO A 59 18.30 -2.43 3.23
N SER A 60 18.87 -2.24 4.43
CA SER A 60 19.78 -3.25 5.01
C SER A 60 19.04 -4.42 5.68
N GLY A 61 17.73 -4.28 5.88
CA GLY A 61 16.88 -5.28 6.53
C GLY A 61 17.09 -5.43 8.04
N ARG A 62 17.76 -4.46 8.68
CA ARG A 62 18.09 -4.51 10.11
C ARG A 62 17.09 -3.77 10.99
N THR A 63 16.50 -2.69 10.46
CA THR A 63 15.57 -1.85 11.21
C THR A 63 14.19 -1.93 10.58
N LEU A 64 13.21 -2.30 11.40
CA LEU A 64 11.79 -2.18 11.09
C LEU A 64 11.31 -0.77 11.40
N PHE A 65 10.42 -0.27 10.56
CA PHE A 65 9.66 0.95 10.81
C PHE A 65 8.17 0.66 10.76
N ALA A 66 7.43 1.27 11.69
CA ALA A 66 5.97 1.27 11.70
C ALA A 66 5.46 2.72 11.72
N GLY A 67 4.63 3.06 10.75
CA GLY A 67 3.92 4.33 10.69
C GLY A 67 2.52 4.20 11.27
N SER A 68 2.16 5.15 12.11
CA SER A 68 0.85 5.18 12.75
C SER A 68 -0.01 6.31 12.21
N TYR A 69 -1.27 6.01 11.90
CA TYR A 69 -2.28 7.01 11.59
C TYR A 69 -2.59 7.93 12.79
N ASN A 70 -2.15 7.56 14.00
CA ASN A 70 -2.21 8.42 15.19
C ASN A 70 -1.11 9.49 15.24
N GLY A 71 -0.29 9.62 14.20
CA GLY A 71 0.71 10.70 14.07
C GLY A 71 2.08 10.36 14.66
N ALA A 72 2.46 9.08 14.71
CA ALA A 72 3.76 8.64 15.21
C ALA A 72 4.48 7.71 14.22
N ILE A 73 5.81 7.66 14.32
CA ILE A 73 6.65 6.66 13.67
C ILE A 73 7.44 5.92 14.75
N PHE A 74 7.45 4.60 14.66
CA PHE A 74 8.20 3.73 15.55
C PHE A 74 9.27 2.98 14.76
N ALA A 75 10.41 2.70 15.41
CA ALA A 75 11.49 1.91 14.85
C ALA A 75 11.89 0.79 15.82
N SER A 76 12.25 -0.37 15.26
CA SER A 76 12.76 -1.52 16.00
C SER A 76 14.03 -2.05 15.33
N GLY A 77 15.10 -2.20 16.11
CA GLY A 77 16.37 -2.78 15.68
C GLY A 77 16.52 -4.28 16.04
N ASP A 78 15.50 -4.88 16.63
CA ASP A 78 15.52 -6.25 17.16
C ASP A 78 14.34 -7.10 16.65
N SER A 79 13.93 -6.84 15.42
CA SER A 79 12.86 -7.59 14.75
C SER A 79 11.48 -7.45 15.40
N GLY A 80 11.22 -6.32 16.05
CA GLY A 80 9.93 -6.00 16.65
C GLY A 80 9.80 -6.33 18.14
N ALA A 81 10.86 -6.85 18.78
CA ALA A 81 10.82 -7.14 20.21
C ALA A 81 10.73 -5.87 21.06
N ASN A 82 11.39 -4.79 20.63
CA ASN A 82 11.30 -3.47 21.26
C ASN A 82 11.08 -2.40 20.20
N TRP A 83 10.25 -1.42 20.52
CA TRP A 83 9.91 -0.30 19.66
C TRP A 83 10.23 1.04 20.32
N GLU A 84 10.87 1.92 19.59
CA GLU A 84 11.17 3.29 19.99
C GLU A 84 10.43 4.26 19.08
N GLN A 85 9.75 5.25 19.66
CA GLN A 85 9.13 6.32 18.89
C GLN A 85 10.21 7.23 18.31
N ARG A 86 10.21 7.40 16.99
CA ARG A 86 11.19 8.16 16.22
C ARG A 86 10.50 9.02 15.16
N ASP A 87 9.89 10.11 15.58
CA ASP A 87 9.07 11.01 14.74
C ASP A 87 9.44 12.49 14.85
N ARG A 88 10.61 12.81 15.42
CA ARG A 88 11.06 14.19 15.60
C ARG A 88 11.19 14.91 14.25
N GLY A 89 10.35 15.91 14.02
CA GLY A 89 10.27 16.69 12.79
C GLY A 89 9.01 16.42 11.96
N ILE A 90 8.24 15.35 12.26
CA ILE A 90 6.96 15.06 11.59
C ILE A 90 5.84 16.00 12.04
N GLY A 91 5.85 16.40 13.32
CA GLY A 91 4.86 17.33 13.86
C GLY A 91 3.47 16.73 14.05
N GLY A 92 3.39 15.44 14.44
CA GLY A 92 2.13 14.76 14.78
C GLY A 92 1.16 14.55 13.61
N LYS A 93 1.67 14.57 12.35
CA LYS A 93 0.84 14.28 11.16
C LYS A 93 0.60 12.78 11.03
N GLU A 94 -0.61 12.42 10.64
CA GLU A 94 -0.99 11.02 10.40
C GLU A 94 -0.09 10.40 9.32
N ILE A 95 0.56 9.28 9.65
CA ILE A 95 1.41 8.57 8.69
C ILE A 95 0.53 7.69 7.81
N TYR A 96 0.61 7.93 6.51
CA TYR A 96 -0.16 7.19 5.50
C TYR A 96 0.66 6.14 4.79
N SER A 97 1.92 6.47 4.49
CA SER A 97 2.84 5.56 3.81
C SER A 97 4.26 5.69 4.32
N LEU A 98 4.98 4.57 4.30
CA LEU A 98 6.42 4.50 4.51
C LEU A 98 7.07 3.81 3.32
N ALA A 99 8.25 4.31 2.92
CA ALA A 99 9.09 3.67 1.91
C ALA A 99 10.56 3.91 2.22
N SER A 100 11.44 3.11 1.63
CA SER A 100 12.88 3.28 1.85
C SER A 100 13.69 2.97 0.60
N GLN A 101 14.83 3.64 0.46
CA GLN A 101 15.82 3.34 -0.58
C GLN A 101 17.24 3.52 -0.04
N SER A 102 18.24 3.08 -0.80
CA SER A 102 19.65 3.37 -0.54
C SER A 102 20.07 4.63 -1.29
N VAL A 103 20.62 5.62 -0.57
CA VAL A 103 21.18 6.84 -1.16
C VAL A 103 22.63 6.95 -0.74
N GLY A 104 23.56 6.90 -1.71
CA GLY A 104 24.98 6.89 -1.43
C GLY A 104 25.45 5.73 -0.53
N GLY A 105 24.79 4.56 -0.63
CA GLY A 105 25.08 3.37 0.17
C GLY A 105 24.53 3.40 1.60
N ARG A 106 23.71 4.39 1.95
CA ARG A 106 23.08 4.51 3.26
C ARG A 106 21.55 4.42 3.14
N PRO A 107 20.87 3.82 4.13
CA PRO A 107 19.41 3.82 4.16
C PRO A 107 18.86 5.24 4.26
N ARG A 108 17.86 5.54 3.45
CA ARG A 108 16.99 6.71 3.60
C ARG A 108 15.54 6.23 3.68
N VAL A 109 14.86 6.63 4.73
CA VAL A 109 13.45 6.31 4.97
C VAL A 109 12.61 7.53 4.63
N TYR A 110 11.44 7.31 4.01
CA TYR A 110 10.49 8.35 3.66
C TYR A 110 9.16 8.09 4.32
N ALA A 111 8.47 9.17 4.69
CA ALA A 111 7.13 9.14 5.26
C ALA A 111 6.20 10.08 4.48
N GLY A 112 5.12 9.51 3.96
CA GLY A 112 4.00 10.25 3.38
C GLY A 112 2.89 10.40 4.41
N THR A 113 2.31 11.60 4.51
CA THR A 113 1.36 11.96 5.58
C THR A 113 0.00 12.41 5.08
N GLN A 114 -0.94 12.58 6.02
CA GLN A 114 -2.15 13.38 5.92
C GLN A 114 -2.05 14.55 6.93
N PRO A 115 -2.26 15.83 6.52
CA PRO A 115 -2.31 16.28 5.12
C PRO A 115 -1.09 15.85 4.31
N ALA A 116 -1.19 15.83 2.97
CA ALA A 116 -0.13 15.36 2.09
C ALA A 116 1.15 16.20 2.22
N HIS A 117 2.12 15.67 2.93
CA HIS A 117 3.51 16.11 3.01
C HIS A 117 4.40 14.90 2.76
N LEU A 118 5.66 15.15 2.43
CA LEU A 118 6.68 14.12 2.30
C LEU A 118 7.87 14.48 3.19
N PHE A 119 8.28 13.54 4.02
CA PHE A 119 9.44 13.65 4.89
C PHE A 119 10.47 12.58 4.55
N TYR A 120 11.73 12.82 4.89
CA TYR A 120 12.77 11.80 4.85
C TYR A 120 13.63 11.84 6.11
N SER A 121 14.29 10.70 6.37
CA SER A 121 15.29 10.53 7.43
C SER A 121 16.51 9.80 6.87
N ASP A 122 17.71 10.32 7.15
CA ASP A 122 19.01 9.70 6.85
C ASP A 122 19.68 9.09 8.09
N ASP A 123 19.03 9.16 9.24
CA ASP A 123 19.53 8.75 10.55
C ASP A 123 18.65 7.71 11.24
N LEU A 124 18.03 6.85 10.43
CA LEU A 124 17.14 5.76 10.89
C LEU A 124 15.98 6.27 11.75
N GLY A 125 15.38 7.39 11.36
CA GLY A 125 14.20 7.95 12.00
C GLY A 125 14.48 8.83 13.21
N THR A 126 15.75 9.02 13.63
CA THR A 126 16.09 9.88 14.76
C THR A 126 15.64 11.33 14.53
N SER A 127 15.70 11.77 13.28
CA SER A 127 15.14 13.06 12.85
C SER A 127 14.55 12.98 11.44
N TRP A 128 13.55 13.80 11.16
CA TRP A 128 12.87 13.88 9.87
C TRP A 128 12.92 15.30 9.33
N THR A 129 13.18 15.38 8.04
CA THR A 129 13.23 16.63 7.27
C THR A 129 12.14 16.62 6.22
N GLU A 130 11.33 17.67 6.15
CA GLU A 130 10.32 17.81 5.11
C GLU A 130 10.96 18.08 3.74
N LEU A 131 10.33 17.57 2.70
CA LEU A 131 10.55 17.91 1.28
C LEU A 131 9.43 18.86 0.82
N PRO A 132 9.54 20.17 1.09
CA PRO A 132 8.44 21.11 0.91
C PRO A 132 8.06 21.32 -0.57
N GLY A 133 8.95 20.97 -1.49
CA GLY A 133 8.71 21.05 -2.93
C GLY A 133 7.48 20.26 -3.39
N LEU A 134 7.12 19.17 -2.68
CA LEU A 134 5.91 18.41 -3.00
C LEU A 134 4.66 19.30 -2.99
N ARG A 135 4.60 20.28 -2.11
CA ARG A 135 3.47 21.19 -1.95
C ARG A 135 3.61 22.53 -2.69
N GLN A 136 4.60 22.61 -3.56
CA GLN A 136 4.84 23.81 -4.40
C GLN A 136 4.46 23.57 -5.86
N VAL A 137 3.82 22.43 -6.17
CA VAL A 137 3.34 22.13 -7.52
C VAL A 137 2.11 22.99 -7.86
N PRO A 138 1.92 23.34 -9.15
CA PRO A 138 0.69 23.99 -9.59
C PRO A 138 -0.54 23.14 -9.24
N GLY A 139 -1.60 23.77 -8.77
CA GLY A 139 -2.85 23.08 -8.44
C GLY A 139 -2.90 22.43 -7.05
N VAL A 140 -1.87 22.60 -6.20
CA VAL A 140 -1.86 22.07 -4.83
C VAL A 140 -3.05 22.58 -3.99
N GLU A 141 -3.57 23.75 -4.29
CA GLU A 141 -4.75 24.34 -3.66
C GLU A 141 -6.06 23.58 -3.96
N LYS A 142 -6.05 22.72 -4.97
CA LYS A 142 -7.17 21.85 -5.35
C LYS A 142 -7.12 20.49 -4.69
N TRP A 143 -6.01 20.17 -4.02
CA TRP A 143 -5.87 18.90 -3.34
C TRP A 143 -6.87 18.78 -2.20
N THR A 144 -7.59 17.69 -2.18
CA THR A 144 -8.69 17.45 -1.24
C THR A 144 -8.88 15.97 -0.97
N PHE A 145 -9.88 15.63 -0.20
CA PHE A 145 -10.40 14.27 -0.03
C PHE A 145 -11.92 14.34 0.19
N PRO A 146 -12.71 13.38 -0.31
CA PRO A 146 -14.17 13.43 -0.18
C PRO A 146 -14.69 13.39 1.25
N GLY A 147 -13.99 12.67 2.15
CA GLY A 147 -14.34 12.60 3.57
C GLY A 147 -13.67 13.67 4.42
N PRO A 148 -14.28 14.06 5.56
CA PRO A 148 -13.61 14.95 6.52
C PRO A 148 -12.29 14.34 7.03
N PRO A 149 -11.27 15.14 7.30
CA PRO A 149 -11.19 16.62 7.25
C PRO A 149 -10.89 17.21 5.87
N HIS A 150 -11.15 16.48 4.77
CA HIS A 150 -10.94 16.89 3.38
C HIS A 150 -9.45 17.14 3.02
N HIS A 151 -8.55 16.44 3.67
CA HIS A 151 -7.11 16.52 3.43
C HIS A 151 -6.66 15.41 2.48
N ALA A 152 -6.03 15.78 1.37
CA ALA A 152 -5.32 14.81 0.52
C ALA A 152 -4.19 14.11 1.29
N HIS A 153 -3.81 12.90 0.87
CA HIS A 153 -2.77 12.12 1.54
C HIS A 153 -1.69 11.61 0.57
N ALA A 154 -0.43 11.63 1.02
CA ALA A 154 0.67 10.99 0.30
C ALA A 154 0.61 9.47 0.53
N LYS A 155 -0.10 8.76 -0.36
CA LYS A 155 -0.57 7.38 -0.17
C LYS A 155 0.43 6.31 -0.57
N SER A 156 1.29 6.59 -1.56
CA SER A 156 2.27 5.64 -2.07
C SER A 156 3.52 6.34 -2.57
N ILE A 157 4.68 5.78 -2.30
CA ILE A 157 6.00 6.31 -2.68
C ILE A 157 6.76 5.20 -3.39
N THR A 158 7.37 5.48 -4.54
CA THR A 158 8.25 4.56 -5.24
C THR A 158 9.49 5.27 -5.76
N PHE A 159 10.56 4.51 -5.94
CA PHE A 159 11.86 5.00 -6.37
C PHE A 159 12.34 4.29 -7.62
N HIS A 160 13.07 5.01 -8.46
CA HIS A 160 13.73 4.38 -9.59
C HIS A 160 14.91 3.52 -9.10
N PRO A 161 15.02 2.23 -9.51
CA PRO A 161 15.96 1.29 -8.90
C PRO A 161 17.45 1.61 -9.16
N LYS A 162 17.75 2.49 -10.13
CA LYS A 162 19.12 2.86 -10.52
C LYS A 162 19.45 4.34 -10.27
N ASP A 163 18.44 5.19 -10.04
CA ASP A 163 18.64 6.62 -9.80
C ASP A 163 17.82 7.07 -8.59
N PRO A 164 18.44 7.26 -7.43
CA PRO A 164 17.76 7.64 -6.20
C PRO A 164 17.13 9.04 -6.24
N ASN A 165 17.46 9.85 -7.25
CA ASN A 165 16.86 11.17 -7.43
C ASN A 165 15.48 11.11 -8.08
N ILE A 166 15.14 10.00 -8.75
CA ILE A 166 13.82 9.82 -9.36
C ILE A 166 12.88 9.19 -8.34
N ILE A 167 11.93 10.00 -7.90
CA ILE A 167 10.91 9.64 -6.90
C ILE A 167 9.53 9.89 -7.49
N HIS A 168 8.61 8.95 -7.31
CA HIS A 168 7.20 9.15 -7.60
C HIS A 168 6.38 9.03 -6.33
N VAL A 169 5.35 9.86 -6.23
CA VAL A 169 4.38 9.85 -5.12
C VAL A 169 2.97 9.87 -5.71
N ALA A 170 2.12 8.97 -5.23
CA ALA A 170 0.69 9.05 -5.45
C ALA A 170 0.05 9.82 -4.29
N VAL A 171 -0.58 10.94 -4.61
CA VAL A 171 -1.37 11.75 -3.66
C VAL A 171 -2.84 11.50 -3.97
N GLU A 172 -3.56 10.88 -3.03
CA GLU A 172 -4.99 10.60 -3.18
C GLU A 172 -5.76 11.92 -3.27
N VAL A 173 -6.45 12.10 -4.40
CA VAL A 173 -7.08 13.36 -4.86
C VAL A 173 -6.10 14.54 -4.98
N GLY A 174 -4.88 14.23 -5.43
CA GLY A 174 -3.81 15.18 -5.75
C GLY A 174 -3.00 14.76 -6.97
N GLY A 175 -3.11 13.48 -7.40
CA GLY A 175 -2.51 12.95 -8.62
C GLY A 175 -1.20 12.21 -8.45
N PHE A 176 -0.58 11.86 -9.58
CA PHE A 176 0.73 11.25 -9.62
C PHE A 176 1.81 12.33 -9.80
N LEU A 177 2.72 12.40 -8.82
CA LEU A 177 3.80 13.39 -8.81
C LEU A 177 5.14 12.73 -9.08
N LYS A 178 6.04 13.45 -9.75
CA LYS A 178 7.40 13.03 -10.08
C LYS A 178 8.41 14.07 -9.67
N SER A 179 9.48 13.63 -9.02
CA SER A 179 10.72 14.38 -8.84
C SER A 179 11.86 13.69 -9.59
N THR A 180 12.82 14.46 -10.09
CA THR A 180 14.07 13.99 -10.71
C THR A 180 15.33 14.55 -10.03
N ASP A 181 15.17 15.21 -8.89
CA ASP A 181 16.22 15.90 -8.15
C ASP A 181 16.23 15.56 -6.64
N GLY A 182 15.76 14.37 -6.31
CA GLY A 182 15.74 13.87 -4.94
C GLY A 182 14.63 14.47 -4.07
N GLY A 183 13.56 14.96 -4.69
CA GLY A 183 12.40 15.52 -3.99
C GLY A 183 12.45 17.03 -3.75
N LYS A 184 13.42 17.74 -4.33
CA LYS A 184 13.52 19.20 -4.20
C LYS A 184 12.44 19.91 -5.01
N THR A 185 12.22 19.47 -6.26
CA THR A 185 11.15 19.95 -7.13
C THR A 185 10.28 18.81 -7.65
N TRP A 186 9.05 19.11 -7.99
CA TRP A 186 8.05 18.13 -8.41
C TRP A 186 7.24 18.62 -9.61
N THR A 187 6.80 17.67 -10.40
CA THR A 187 5.83 17.87 -11.48
C THR A 187 4.60 16.99 -11.22
N THR A 188 3.44 17.49 -11.60
CA THR A 188 2.18 16.75 -11.60
C THR A 188 1.85 16.26 -13.01
N ASN A 189 1.01 15.23 -13.09
CA ASN A 189 0.48 14.75 -14.34
C ASN A 189 -1.06 14.79 -14.33
N GLU A 190 -1.64 15.53 -15.27
CA GLU A 190 -3.09 15.68 -15.44
C GLU A 190 -3.68 14.67 -16.44
N SER A 191 -2.85 13.81 -17.06
CA SER A 191 -3.28 12.84 -18.08
C SER A 191 -3.90 11.56 -17.53
N ILE A 192 -4.10 11.47 -16.20
CA ILE A 192 -4.71 10.35 -15.50
C ILE A 192 -5.63 10.87 -14.40
N ASN A 193 -6.55 10.04 -13.93
CA ASN A 193 -7.41 10.36 -12.79
C ASN A 193 -6.58 10.82 -11.57
N PRO A 194 -6.84 12.02 -11.02
CA PRO A 194 -6.10 12.55 -9.88
C PRO A 194 -6.33 11.80 -8.56
N ASP A 195 -7.32 10.91 -8.48
CA ASP A 195 -7.54 10.02 -7.32
C ASP A 195 -6.53 8.87 -7.33
N ALA A 196 -5.25 9.23 -7.10
CA ALA A 196 -4.11 8.32 -7.23
C ALA A 196 -3.91 7.48 -5.97
N HIS A 197 -4.02 6.14 -6.08
CA HIS A 197 -3.91 5.24 -4.94
C HIS A 197 -2.50 4.68 -4.77
N ARG A 198 -1.94 4.08 -5.81
CA ARG A 198 -0.62 3.44 -5.78
C ARG A 198 0.19 3.82 -7.00
N VAL A 199 1.49 3.85 -6.81
CA VAL A 199 2.48 4.00 -7.88
C VAL A 199 3.66 3.08 -7.63
N LEU A 200 4.15 2.42 -8.69
CA LEU A 200 5.27 1.48 -8.61
C LEU A 200 6.12 1.54 -9.87
N ILE A 201 7.44 1.62 -9.69
CA ILE A 201 8.43 1.29 -10.73
C ILE A 201 8.89 -0.14 -10.49
N PRO A 202 8.65 -1.09 -11.41
CA PRO A 202 9.09 -2.46 -11.24
C PRO A 202 10.62 -2.55 -11.40
N THR A 203 11.28 -3.32 -10.55
CA THR A 203 12.74 -3.46 -10.57
C THR A 203 13.25 -4.20 -11.80
N ASN A 204 12.43 -5.08 -12.39
CA ASN A 204 12.75 -5.86 -13.58
C ASN A 204 12.52 -5.11 -14.91
N ASP A 205 11.72 -4.02 -14.89
CA ASP A 205 11.50 -3.15 -16.05
C ASP A 205 11.32 -1.69 -15.61
N PRO A 206 12.42 -0.99 -15.27
CA PRO A 206 12.34 0.39 -14.78
C PRO A 206 11.94 1.43 -15.84
N SER A 207 11.74 1.01 -17.10
CA SER A 207 11.17 1.88 -18.13
C SER A 207 9.65 2.09 -17.96
N LYS A 208 9.00 1.24 -17.17
CA LYS A 208 7.57 1.31 -16.90
C LYS A 208 7.28 1.91 -15.54
N LEU A 209 6.12 2.52 -15.45
CA LEU A 209 5.51 2.98 -14.20
C LEU A 209 4.08 2.47 -14.18
N TYR A 210 3.71 1.79 -13.10
CA TYR A 210 2.35 1.32 -12.88
C TYR A 210 1.66 2.17 -11.83
N GLY A 211 0.35 2.35 -11.98
CA GLY A 211 -0.46 3.09 -11.02
C GLY A 211 -1.88 2.55 -10.92
N THR A 212 -2.50 2.77 -9.77
CA THR A 212 -3.92 2.49 -9.56
C THR A 212 -4.67 3.79 -9.24
N ALA A 213 -5.84 3.92 -9.84
CA ALA A 213 -6.81 4.99 -9.57
C ALA A 213 -8.23 4.43 -9.77
N PRO A 214 -9.22 4.77 -8.94
CA PRO A 214 -10.55 4.24 -9.10
C PRO A 214 -11.18 4.63 -10.43
N THR A 215 -12.05 3.75 -10.96
CA THR A 215 -12.83 4.03 -12.16
C THR A 215 -14.13 4.78 -11.87
N THR A 216 -14.55 4.81 -10.62
CA THR A 216 -15.88 5.27 -10.20
C THR A 216 -16.11 6.77 -10.32
N ASN A 217 -15.03 7.57 -10.32
CA ASN A 217 -15.07 9.03 -10.31
C ASN A 217 -14.36 9.68 -11.51
N CYS A 218 -14.11 8.93 -12.58
CA CYS A 218 -13.44 9.47 -13.76
C CYS A 218 -14.36 9.70 -14.95
N GLY A 219 -14.02 10.73 -15.73
CA GLY A 219 -14.66 10.95 -17.03
C GLY A 219 -14.35 9.81 -18.01
N PRO A 220 -15.14 9.67 -19.09
CA PRO A 220 -15.01 8.56 -20.04
C PRO A 220 -13.65 8.50 -20.74
N GLU A 221 -12.97 9.64 -20.88
CA GLU A 221 -11.67 9.75 -21.56
C GLU A 221 -10.46 9.62 -20.62
N THR A 222 -10.68 9.67 -19.28
CA THR A 222 -9.59 9.68 -18.32
C THR A 222 -9.11 8.25 -18.00
N PRO A 223 -7.84 7.91 -18.23
CA PRO A 223 -7.27 6.65 -17.77
C PRO A 223 -7.49 6.44 -16.28
N ALA A 224 -7.99 5.26 -15.93
CA ALA A 224 -8.30 4.85 -14.57
C ALA A 224 -8.28 3.32 -14.44
N GLY A 225 -8.46 2.81 -13.25
CA GLY A 225 -8.29 1.40 -12.94
C GLY A 225 -6.82 1.09 -12.66
N PHE A 226 -6.33 -0.01 -13.18
CA PHE A 226 -4.89 -0.30 -13.21
C PHE A 226 -4.30 0.27 -14.49
N CYS A 227 -3.28 1.11 -14.38
CA CYS A 227 -2.71 1.88 -15.48
C CYS A 227 -1.22 1.67 -15.61
N VAL A 228 -0.69 1.84 -16.82
CA VAL A 228 0.74 1.81 -17.13
C VAL A 228 1.16 3.06 -17.88
N SER A 229 2.34 3.57 -17.56
CA SER A 229 3.09 4.57 -18.32
C SER A 229 4.40 3.96 -18.80
N ALA A 230 4.80 4.23 -20.06
CA ALA A 230 6.07 3.83 -20.65
C ALA A 230 7.01 5.02 -20.90
N ASP A 231 6.64 6.22 -20.45
CA ASP A 231 7.35 7.48 -20.67
C ASP A 231 7.64 8.23 -19.35
N GLY A 232 7.77 7.46 -18.26
CA GLY A 232 8.08 7.99 -16.94
C GLY A 232 6.98 8.82 -16.31
N GLY A 233 5.71 8.51 -16.64
CA GLY A 233 4.53 9.14 -16.09
C GLY A 233 3.97 10.29 -16.93
N ALA A 234 4.53 10.59 -18.10
CA ALA A 234 4.03 11.68 -18.95
C ALA A 234 2.68 11.35 -19.61
N SER A 235 2.48 10.09 -20.01
CA SER A 235 1.20 9.58 -20.46
C SER A 235 0.85 8.25 -19.83
N TRP A 236 -0.44 7.91 -19.76
CA TRP A 236 -0.94 6.71 -19.12
C TRP A 236 -1.94 5.99 -20.01
N LYS A 237 -1.96 4.66 -19.86
CA LYS A 237 -2.92 3.77 -20.51
C LYS A 237 -3.58 2.87 -19.47
N SER A 238 -4.92 2.78 -19.49
CA SER A 238 -5.66 1.81 -18.70
C SER A 238 -5.37 0.39 -19.19
N MET A 239 -5.13 -0.51 -18.25
CA MET A 239 -4.92 -1.95 -18.49
C MET A 239 -6.14 -2.79 -18.05
N THR A 240 -7.11 -2.16 -17.40
CA THR A 240 -8.38 -2.76 -17.02
C THR A 240 -9.51 -2.09 -17.79
N PRO A 241 -10.55 -2.83 -18.22
CA PRO A 241 -11.71 -2.23 -18.85
C PRO A 241 -12.52 -1.39 -17.83
N ARG A 242 -13.35 -0.46 -18.32
CA ARG A 242 -14.13 0.41 -17.42
C ARG A 242 -15.18 -0.32 -16.59
N ASP A 243 -15.69 -1.44 -17.09
CA ASP A 243 -16.60 -2.35 -16.40
C ASP A 243 -15.88 -3.43 -15.61
N PHE A 244 -14.58 -3.25 -15.35
CA PHE A 244 -13.78 -4.18 -14.56
C PHE A 244 -14.43 -4.41 -13.19
N ARG A 245 -14.47 -5.68 -12.78
CA ARG A 245 -15.15 -6.10 -11.55
C ARG A 245 -14.65 -5.39 -10.28
N ILE A 246 -13.41 -4.89 -10.31
CA ILE A 246 -12.79 -4.10 -9.24
C ILE A 246 -12.76 -2.63 -9.69
N GLY A 247 -13.79 -1.88 -9.33
CA GLY A 247 -13.90 -0.46 -9.69
C GLY A 247 -13.14 0.48 -8.75
N TYR A 248 -12.82 0.02 -7.55
CA TYR A 248 -11.99 0.73 -6.57
C TYR A 248 -10.69 -0.06 -6.33
N VAL A 249 -9.81 -0.01 -7.33
CA VAL A 249 -8.49 -0.68 -7.28
C VAL A 249 -7.56 0.05 -6.32
N ASP A 250 -6.86 -0.71 -5.45
CA ASP A 250 -5.87 -0.13 -4.55
C ASP A 250 -4.58 -0.96 -4.56
N PRO A 251 -4.39 -2.06 -3.78
CA PRO A 251 -3.13 -2.78 -3.80
C PRO A 251 -2.95 -3.56 -5.10
N PHE A 252 -1.70 -3.59 -5.56
CA PHE A 252 -1.30 -4.39 -6.69
C PHE A 252 0.15 -4.85 -6.59
N PHE A 253 0.51 -5.87 -7.39
CA PHE A 253 1.89 -6.31 -7.61
C PHE A 253 2.21 -6.43 -9.08
N VAL A 254 3.48 -6.21 -9.40
CA VAL A 254 4.17 -6.75 -10.57
C VAL A 254 5.16 -7.78 -10.04
N HIS A 255 5.06 -9.03 -10.49
CA HIS A 255 5.97 -10.08 -10.04
C HIS A 255 7.42 -9.75 -10.42
N PRO A 256 8.40 -9.78 -9.48
CA PRO A 256 9.74 -9.24 -9.72
C PRO A 256 10.57 -10.01 -10.74
N LYS A 257 10.21 -11.26 -11.03
CA LYS A 257 10.90 -12.12 -12.02
C LYS A 257 10.09 -12.34 -13.30
N ASP A 258 8.77 -12.04 -13.30
CA ASP A 258 7.89 -12.17 -14.46
C ASP A 258 7.04 -10.90 -14.64
N PRO A 259 7.39 -10.00 -15.58
CA PRO A 259 6.66 -8.76 -15.78
C PRO A 259 5.26 -8.96 -16.40
N ASN A 260 4.91 -10.17 -16.85
CA ASN A 260 3.57 -10.49 -17.34
C ASN A 260 2.62 -10.91 -16.22
N LEU A 261 3.15 -11.29 -15.05
CA LEU A 261 2.36 -11.72 -13.92
C LEU A 261 2.04 -10.54 -13.01
N LEU A 262 0.77 -10.18 -12.98
CA LEU A 262 0.24 -9.02 -12.25
C LEU A 262 -0.92 -9.44 -11.36
N PHE A 263 -1.03 -8.81 -10.20
CA PHE A 263 -2.17 -8.96 -9.30
C PHE A 263 -2.70 -7.59 -8.90
N VAL A 264 -4.01 -7.46 -8.87
CA VAL A 264 -4.71 -6.27 -8.34
C VAL A 264 -5.80 -6.70 -7.38
N ALA A 265 -6.08 -5.89 -6.38
CA ALA A 265 -7.22 -6.12 -5.49
C ALA A 265 -7.94 -4.81 -5.16
N GLY A 266 -9.12 -4.94 -4.60
CA GLY A 266 -9.93 -3.82 -4.16
C GLY A 266 -11.42 -4.11 -4.18
N ALA A 267 -12.21 -3.08 -3.91
CA ALA A 267 -13.65 -3.14 -3.86
C ALA A 267 -14.32 -2.97 -5.23
N LYS A 268 -15.60 -3.35 -5.30
CA LYS A 268 -16.41 -3.14 -6.50
C LYS A 268 -16.66 -1.66 -6.77
N THR A 269 -16.90 -0.88 -5.72
CA THR A 269 -17.23 0.54 -5.77
C THR A 269 -16.47 1.30 -4.68
N GLY A 270 -16.47 2.64 -4.73
CA GLY A 270 -15.81 3.46 -3.73
C GLY A 270 -16.45 3.45 -2.34
N PRO A 271 -15.69 3.85 -1.29
CA PRO A 271 -16.11 3.76 0.12
C PRO A 271 -17.44 4.48 0.44
N GLY A 272 -17.77 5.53 -0.29
CA GLY A 272 -19.02 6.27 -0.10
C GLY A 272 -20.30 5.45 -0.32
N THR A 273 -20.21 4.30 -0.98
CA THR A 273 -21.35 3.42 -1.23
C THR A 273 -21.46 2.25 -0.25
N TRP A 274 -20.37 1.92 0.46
CA TRP A 274 -20.30 0.67 1.25
C TRP A 274 -21.28 0.63 2.40
N ARG A 275 -21.53 1.76 3.07
CA ARG A 275 -22.49 1.85 4.17
C ARG A 275 -23.89 1.47 3.71
N ASN A 276 -24.32 1.99 2.56
CA ASN A 276 -25.65 1.71 2.01
C ASN A 276 -25.78 0.29 1.43
N LEU A 277 -24.68 -0.22 0.85
CA LEU A 277 -24.64 -1.58 0.28
C LEU A 277 -24.34 -2.66 1.33
N HIS A 278 -23.90 -2.28 2.53
CA HIS A 278 -23.40 -3.17 3.58
C HIS A 278 -22.26 -4.08 3.12
N THR A 279 -21.57 -3.71 2.04
CA THR A 279 -20.46 -4.48 1.47
C THR A 279 -19.59 -3.61 0.57
N ALA A 280 -18.28 -3.86 0.59
CA ALA A 280 -17.32 -3.41 -0.41
C ALA A 280 -17.25 -4.39 -1.61
N ASP A 281 -17.66 -5.64 -1.40
CA ASP A 281 -17.65 -6.73 -2.38
C ASP A 281 -16.30 -6.86 -3.08
N ALA A 282 -15.22 -6.96 -2.27
CA ALA A 282 -13.84 -6.96 -2.77
C ALA A 282 -13.51 -8.23 -3.56
N ARG A 283 -12.49 -8.12 -4.45
CA ARG A 283 -11.94 -9.21 -5.23
C ARG A 283 -10.44 -9.06 -5.38
N VAL A 284 -9.81 -10.18 -5.72
CA VAL A 284 -8.45 -10.24 -6.26
C VAL A 284 -8.53 -10.65 -7.72
N ALA A 285 -7.76 -10.03 -8.58
CA ALA A 285 -7.64 -10.40 -9.97
C ALA A 285 -6.16 -10.60 -10.34
N ARG A 286 -5.92 -11.49 -11.29
CA ARG A 286 -4.59 -11.83 -11.81
C ARG A 286 -4.57 -11.67 -13.33
N SER A 287 -3.45 -11.17 -13.84
CA SER A 287 -3.09 -11.25 -15.25
C SER A 287 -1.82 -12.08 -15.41
N ARG A 288 -1.76 -12.91 -16.46
CA ARG A 288 -0.57 -13.69 -16.86
C ARG A 288 0.01 -13.24 -18.20
N ASP A 289 -0.52 -12.17 -18.77
CA ASP A 289 -0.17 -11.68 -20.12
C ASP A 289 0.19 -10.19 -20.14
N GLY A 290 0.63 -9.67 -19.00
CA GLY A 290 1.04 -8.27 -18.85
C GLY A 290 -0.14 -7.30 -18.85
N GLY A 291 -1.31 -7.72 -18.33
CA GLY A 291 -2.50 -6.89 -18.16
C GLY A 291 -3.39 -6.81 -19.40
N LYS A 292 -3.22 -7.69 -20.40
CA LYS A 292 -4.10 -7.77 -21.58
C LYS A 292 -5.41 -8.45 -21.26
N SER A 293 -5.38 -9.47 -20.38
CA SER A 293 -6.56 -10.15 -19.84
C SER A 293 -6.44 -10.33 -18.32
N TRP A 294 -7.57 -10.55 -17.66
CA TRP A 294 -7.67 -10.64 -16.21
C TRP A 294 -8.59 -11.75 -15.77
N ASP A 295 -8.12 -12.59 -14.87
CA ASP A 295 -8.89 -13.63 -14.17
C ASP A 295 -9.32 -13.08 -12.80
N ILE A 296 -10.61 -13.05 -12.51
CA ILE A 296 -11.10 -12.81 -11.14
C ILE A 296 -10.93 -14.10 -10.34
N LEU A 297 -10.12 -14.04 -9.29
CA LEU A 297 -9.77 -15.21 -8.51
C LEU A 297 -10.89 -15.57 -7.53
N SER A 298 -11.20 -16.86 -7.44
CA SER A 298 -12.30 -17.39 -6.61
C SER A 298 -11.96 -18.67 -5.87
N GLY A 299 -10.89 -19.38 -6.23
CA GLY A 299 -10.54 -20.68 -5.67
C GLY A 299 -10.31 -20.62 -4.16
N GLY A 300 -11.32 -20.96 -3.35
CA GLY A 300 -11.26 -20.90 -1.88
C GLY A 300 -11.47 -19.54 -1.24
N LEU A 301 -11.54 -18.45 -2.01
CA LEU A 301 -12.04 -17.16 -1.52
C LEU A 301 -13.56 -17.22 -1.29
N PRO A 302 -14.10 -16.47 -0.30
CA PRO A 302 -15.54 -16.32 -0.17
C PRO A 302 -16.18 -15.79 -1.47
N GLU A 303 -17.35 -16.33 -1.83
CA GLU A 303 -18.11 -15.85 -2.99
C GLU A 303 -18.38 -14.34 -2.91
N HIS A 304 -18.60 -13.83 -1.68
CA HIS A 304 -18.71 -12.40 -1.39
C HIS A 304 -17.76 -12.05 -0.25
N ILE A 305 -16.72 -11.25 -0.58
CA ILE A 305 -15.87 -10.63 0.43
C ILE A 305 -16.51 -9.30 0.82
N ARG A 306 -17.21 -9.29 1.98
CA ARG A 306 -17.91 -8.10 2.47
C ARG A 306 -16.98 -6.91 2.65
N ALA A 307 -15.79 -7.16 3.17
CA ALA A 307 -14.76 -6.17 3.44
C ALA A 307 -14.07 -5.66 2.16
N ASN A 308 -13.32 -4.56 2.28
CA ASN A 308 -12.34 -4.17 1.26
C ASN A 308 -11.00 -4.85 1.52
N ILE A 309 -10.20 -5.05 0.48
CA ILE A 309 -8.79 -5.45 0.56
C ILE A 309 -7.95 -4.19 0.41
N GLU A 310 -7.28 -3.74 1.49
CA GLU A 310 -6.43 -2.55 1.48
C GLU A 310 -4.94 -2.84 1.62
N GLY A 311 -4.58 -4.02 2.12
CA GLY A 311 -3.20 -4.47 2.22
C GLY A 311 -2.98 -5.74 1.41
N MET A 312 -1.89 -5.80 0.64
CA MET A 312 -1.39 -7.03 0.03
C MET A 312 0.11 -7.12 0.23
N ALA A 313 0.60 -8.36 0.42
CA ALA A 313 2.03 -8.65 0.45
C ALA A 313 2.34 -9.88 -0.42
N MET A 314 3.50 -9.85 -1.09
CA MET A 314 4.02 -10.98 -1.86
C MET A 314 5.37 -11.40 -1.27
N ASP A 315 5.53 -12.69 -1.00
CA ASP A 315 6.79 -13.31 -0.64
C ASP A 315 7.29 -14.15 -1.81
N VAL A 316 8.51 -13.90 -2.30
CA VAL A 316 9.07 -14.57 -3.48
C VAL A 316 10.36 -15.28 -3.09
N TRP A 317 10.47 -16.57 -3.45
CA TRP A 317 11.66 -17.38 -3.20
C TRP A 317 12.11 -18.17 -4.45
N ASN A 318 13.16 -18.97 -4.30
CA ASN A 318 13.58 -19.85 -5.38
C ASN A 318 12.56 -20.99 -5.55
N GLY A 319 11.84 -20.96 -6.68
CA GLY A 319 10.86 -21.98 -7.03
C GLY A 319 9.41 -21.67 -6.68
N GLY A 320 9.10 -20.46 -6.16
CA GLY A 320 7.70 -20.09 -5.90
C GLY A 320 7.49 -18.71 -5.31
N TYR A 321 6.25 -18.41 -5.02
CA TYR A 321 5.84 -17.21 -4.30
C TYR A 321 4.52 -17.44 -3.56
N ALA A 322 4.27 -16.61 -2.58
CA ALA A 322 3.00 -16.56 -1.87
C ALA A 322 2.42 -15.16 -1.88
N ILE A 323 1.09 -15.07 -1.80
CA ILE A 323 0.34 -13.83 -1.76
C ILE A 323 -0.48 -13.80 -0.49
N PHE A 324 -0.47 -12.65 0.18
CA PHE A 324 -1.29 -12.34 1.34
C PHE A 324 -2.20 -11.17 0.99
N ALA A 325 -3.46 -11.25 1.36
CA ALA A 325 -4.43 -10.17 1.19
C ALA A 325 -5.16 -9.91 2.51
N GLY A 326 -4.99 -8.71 3.04
CA GLY A 326 -5.57 -8.26 4.30
C GLY A 326 -6.80 -7.39 4.08
N THR A 327 -7.85 -7.66 4.85
CA THR A 327 -9.14 -7.03 4.71
C THR A 327 -9.43 -6.00 5.81
N THR A 328 -10.34 -5.10 5.54
CA THR A 328 -10.86 -4.13 6.52
C THR A 328 -11.72 -4.75 7.62
N ASP A 329 -12.01 -6.05 7.57
CA ASP A 329 -12.64 -6.83 8.67
C ASP A 329 -11.58 -7.62 9.48
N GLY A 330 -10.29 -7.57 9.08
CA GLY A 330 -9.20 -8.26 9.78
C GLY A 330 -9.01 -9.71 9.38
N ASP A 331 -9.61 -10.17 8.31
CA ASP A 331 -9.35 -11.48 7.72
C ASP A 331 -8.13 -11.40 6.80
N ILE A 332 -7.26 -12.42 6.85
CA ILE A 332 -6.11 -12.54 5.97
C ILE A 332 -6.27 -13.77 5.09
N PHE A 333 -6.31 -13.54 3.79
CA PHE A 333 -6.28 -14.58 2.77
C PHE A 333 -4.84 -14.84 2.33
N TYR A 334 -4.56 -16.10 2.03
CA TYR A 334 -3.22 -16.59 1.65
C TYR A 334 -3.34 -17.58 0.50
N SER A 335 -2.41 -17.48 -0.45
CA SER A 335 -2.21 -18.45 -1.53
C SER A 335 -0.70 -18.63 -1.76
N ASP A 336 -0.24 -19.89 -1.95
CA ASP A 336 1.14 -20.25 -2.31
C ASP A 336 1.21 -21.10 -3.59
N ASP A 337 0.16 -21.05 -4.39
CA ASP A 337 0.01 -21.76 -5.68
C ASP A 337 -0.47 -20.82 -6.80
N GLU A 338 0.17 -19.67 -6.92
CA GLU A 338 -0.11 -18.68 -7.97
C GLU A 338 -1.50 -18.03 -7.90
N GLY A 339 -2.19 -18.14 -6.76
CA GLY A 339 -3.54 -17.62 -6.58
C GLY A 339 -4.64 -18.57 -7.06
N GLU A 340 -4.33 -19.85 -7.35
CA GLU A 340 -5.34 -20.84 -7.74
C GLU A 340 -6.21 -21.26 -6.56
N HIS A 341 -5.57 -21.49 -5.39
CA HIS A 341 -6.27 -21.82 -4.15
C HIS A 341 -5.90 -20.86 -3.04
N TRP A 342 -6.93 -20.37 -2.38
CA TRP A 342 -6.82 -19.43 -1.27
C TRP A 342 -7.33 -20.06 0.02
N GLN A 343 -6.69 -19.69 1.12
CA GLN A 343 -7.10 -20.06 2.48
C GLN A 343 -7.27 -18.80 3.32
N THR A 344 -8.30 -18.76 4.16
CA THR A 344 -8.34 -17.76 5.24
C THR A 344 -7.47 -18.28 6.37
N ILE A 345 -6.27 -17.73 6.50
CA ILE A 345 -5.29 -18.16 7.50
C ILE A 345 -5.45 -17.48 8.85
N ILE A 346 -6.08 -16.33 8.89
CA ILE A 346 -6.30 -15.50 10.08
C ILE A 346 -7.69 -14.85 9.95
N ARG A 347 -8.42 -14.72 11.06
CA ARG A 347 -9.75 -14.09 11.10
C ARG A 347 -9.85 -13.04 12.19
N GLY A 348 -10.45 -11.89 11.84
CA GLY A 348 -10.94 -10.89 12.80
C GLY A 348 -9.90 -10.32 13.75
N ILE A 349 -8.63 -10.14 13.31
CA ILE A 349 -7.57 -9.57 14.17
C ILE A 349 -7.65 -8.06 14.34
N GLY A 350 -8.60 -7.42 13.69
CA GLY A 350 -8.73 -5.97 13.55
C GLY A 350 -8.49 -5.52 12.12
N PRO A 351 -9.13 -4.42 11.70
CA PRO A 351 -9.06 -3.91 10.33
C PRO A 351 -7.64 -3.69 9.84
N VAL A 352 -7.29 -4.28 8.69
CA VAL A 352 -6.11 -3.89 7.91
C VAL A 352 -6.52 -2.68 7.08
N SER A 353 -6.34 -1.48 7.63
CA SER A 353 -6.81 -0.24 7.02
C SER A 353 -5.82 0.89 7.26
N LYS A 354 -5.65 1.76 6.26
CA LYS A 354 -4.74 2.91 6.34
C LYS A 354 -5.39 4.15 6.99
N SER A 355 -6.72 4.15 7.06
CA SER A 355 -7.50 5.26 7.61
C SER A 355 -8.85 4.75 8.14
N HIS A 356 -9.89 5.58 8.05
CA HIS A 356 -11.24 5.25 8.55
C HIS A 356 -12.15 4.51 7.57
N HIS A 357 -11.65 3.96 6.47
CA HIS A 357 -12.47 3.25 5.47
C HIS A 357 -13.26 2.08 6.07
N HIS A 358 -12.68 1.38 7.05
CA HIS A 358 -13.35 0.29 7.77
C HIS A 358 -14.63 0.74 8.47
N HIS A 359 -14.76 2.00 8.90
CA HIS A 359 -15.97 2.54 9.53
C HIS A 359 -17.17 2.55 8.56
N ASN A 360 -16.95 2.60 7.26
CA ASN A 360 -18.03 2.53 6.28
C ASN A 360 -18.68 1.14 6.18
N LEU A 361 -18.07 0.14 6.81
CA LEU A 361 -18.54 -1.24 6.88
C LEU A 361 -18.85 -1.68 8.32
N ALA A 362 -18.65 -0.81 9.33
CA ALA A 362 -19.00 -1.12 10.71
C ALA A 362 -20.51 -1.42 10.82
N LEU A 363 -20.86 -2.46 11.56
CA LEU A 363 -22.23 -2.77 11.87
C LEU A 363 -22.77 -1.75 12.89
N GLU A 364 -24.04 -1.34 12.76
CA GLU A 364 -24.69 -0.45 13.73
C GLU A 364 -24.51 -1.00 15.15
N GLY A 365 -23.97 -0.18 16.04
CA GLY A 365 -23.66 -0.55 17.44
C GLY A 365 -22.18 -0.86 17.73
N GLN A 366 -21.31 -0.93 16.73
CA GLN A 366 -19.86 -1.08 16.92
C GLN A 366 -19.10 0.26 16.91
N GLU A 367 -19.75 1.37 16.61
CA GLU A 367 -19.14 2.71 16.50
C GLU A 367 -18.78 3.36 17.87
N ALA A 368 -19.02 2.71 19.01
CA ALA A 368 -18.95 3.33 20.34
C ALA A 368 -17.77 2.91 21.21
N GLN A 369 -16.69 2.37 20.67
CA GLN A 369 -15.55 1.90 21.50
C GLN A 369 -14.16 2.33 20.97
N HIS A 370 -14.04 3.55 20.45
CA HIS A 370 -12.70 4.12 20.22
C HIS A 370 -12.67 5.62 20.47
#